data_7ef6d0c6dca050a7c96c2199eb5e8b97
#
_entry.id   7ef6d0c6dca050a7c96c2199eb5e8b97
#
_cell.length_a   1.000
_cell.length_b   1.000
_cell.length_c   1.000
_cell.angle_alpha   90.00
_cell.angle_beta   90.00
_cell.angle_gamma   90.00
#
_symmetry.space_group_name_H-M   'P 1'
#
loop_
_entity.id
_entity.type
_entity.pdbx_description
1 polymer ?
#
loop_
_entity_poly.entity_id
_entity_poly.type
_entity_poly.pdbx_seq_one_letter_code
_entity_poly.pdbx_strand_id
1 'polypeptide(L)'
;MGFMASTAEESLWRHRTFVAFWLARTCSSFGFQMFSVAISWQIYALTNSAMALGMIGLMQFLPSVLLALPAGHLADQYDRRRIVLLGQLVEFAALVALVVLTLFHTADKTALWGLVFMIAVAKALEWPAMSSMLPSLVPPSILARAMAMNSVGGQAAVIVGPTIGGLLYVAGPHVVYGVSGLFYLISLTLVSLLRYERPVQTRLPMNMKNLFAGIHFIRERKDVLGVISLDLFAVLLGGATALLPIFAKDILHTGPW
;
A
#
# COMPACT_ATOMS: atom_id res chain seq x y z
N MET A 1 38.57 -24.04 -18.08
CA MET A 1 38.28 -23.04 -19.14
C MET A 1 36.99 -23.48 -19.80
N GLY A 2 35.88 -22.74 -19.69
CA GLY A 2 34.64 -23.11 -20.37
C GLY A 2 33.38 -23.03 -19.50
N PHE A 3 33.18 -21.92 -18.72
CA PHE A 3 31.90 -21.67 -18.04
C PHE A 3 31.55 -20.18 -18.13
N MET A 4 31.54 -19.67 -19.35
CA MET A 4 30.89 -18.42 -19.72
C MET A 4 29.93 -18.71 -20.88
N ALA A 5 28.93 -19.58 -20.63
CA ALA A 5 27.81 -19.71 -21.54
C ALA A 5 26.87 -18.55 -21.20
N SER A 6 26.88 -17.54 -22.09
CA SER A 6 25.78 -16.66 -22.47
C SER A 6 24.52 -16.82 -21.61
N THR A 7 24.43 -16.14 -20.47
CA THR A 7 23.15 -15.77 -19.91
C THR A 7 22.56 -14.71 -20.85
N ALA A 8 21.86 -15.16 -21.89
CA ALA A 8 20.96 -14.31 -22.63
C ALA A 8 20.14 -13.59 -21.55
N GLU A 9 20.24 -12.25 -21.48
CA GLU A 9 19.51 -11.45 -20.51
C GLU A 9 18.03 -11.77 -20.67
N GLU A 10 17.52 -12.64 -19.80
CA GLU A 10 16.09 -12.97 -19.78
C GLU A 10 15.34 -11.69 -19.43
N SER A 11 14.71 -11.09 -20.44
CA SER A 11 14.02 -9.83 -20.30
C SER A 11 12.78 -10.03 -19.42
N LEU A 12 12.66 -9.28 -18.32
CA LEU A 12 11.49 -9.27 -17.43
C LEU A 12 10.19 -9.07 -18.20
N TRP A 13 10.21 -8.31 -19.27
CA TRP A 13 9.04 -7.98 -20.11
C TRP A 13 8.48 -9.16 -20.89
N ARG A 14 9.24 -10.26 -21.04
CA ARG A 14 8.75 -11.51 -21.64
C ARG A 14 7.87 -12.31 -20.68
N HIS A 15 8.00 -12.10 -19.37
CA HIS A 15 7.19 -12.76 -18.35
C HIS A 15 5.87 -12.03 -18.13
N ARG A 16 4.85 -12.32 -18.94
CA ARG A 16 3.53 -11.66 -18.92
C ARG A 16 2.91 -11.63 -17.52
N THR A 17 3.08 -12.70 -16.75
CA THR A 17 2.57 -12.80 -15.38
C THR A 17 3.24 -11.79 -14.44
N PHE A 18 4.57 -11.62 -14.57
CA PHE A 18 5.28 -10.59 -13.82
C PHE A 18 4.85 -9.17 -14.21
N VAL A 19 4.72 -8.91 -15.51
CA VAL A 19 4.30 -7.57 -16.00
C VAL A 19 2.91 -7.22 -15.50
N ALA A 20 1.95 -8.15 -15.57
CA ALA A 20 0.59 -7.94 -15.06
C ALA A 20 0.59 -7.70 -13.55
N PHE A 21 1.38 -8.47 -12.79
CA PHE A 21 1.56 -8.27 -11.36
C PHE A 21 2.19 -6.90 -11.02
N TRP A 22 3.26 -6.55 -11.72
CA TRP A 22 3.94 -5.27 -11.52
C TRP A 22 3.04 -4.07 -11.83
N LEU A 23 2.29 -4.12 -12.93
CA LEU A 23 1.29 -3.10 -13.27
C LEU A 23 0.19 -3.02 -12.20
N ALA A 24 -0.36 -4.17 -11.77
CA ALA A 24 -1.38 -4.21 -10.74
C ALA A 24 -0.90 -3.53 -9.45
N ARG A 25 0.29 -3.93 -8.98
CA ARG A 25 0.88 -3.36 -7.77
C ARG A 25 1.18 -1.87 -7.90
N THR A 26 1.72 -1.45 -9.02
CA THR A 26 2.00 -0.04 -9.28
C THR A 26 0.70 0.77 -9.33
N CYS A 27 -0.33 0.28 -10.02
CA CYS A 27 -1.66 0.92 -10.05
C CYS A 27 -2.25 1.06 -8.64
N SER A 28 -2.31 -0.02 -7.84
CA SER A 28 -2.85 0.06 -6.47
C SER A 28 -2.05 1.04 -5.60
N SER A 29 -0.73 1.12 -5.80
CA SER A 29 0.13 2.08 -5.09
C SER A 29 -0.17 3.52 -5.49
N PHE A 30 -0.33 3.82 -6.77
CA PHE A 30 -0.76 5.15 -7.23
C PHE A 30 -2.13 5.53 -6.69
N GLY A 31 -3.12 4.62 -6.77
CA GLY A 31 -4.45 4.83 -6.23
C GLY A 31 -4.43 5.18 -4.75
N PHE A 32 -3.63 4.46 -3.96
CA PHE A 32 -3.48 4.73 -2.52
C PHE A 32 -2.84 6.08 -2.24
N GLN A 33 -1.78 6.45 -2.95
CA GLN A 33 -1.07 7.72 -2.72
C GLN A 33 -1.94 8.93 -3.08
N MET A 34 -2.65 8.87 -4.21
CA MET A 34 -3.61 9.93 -4.59
C MET A 34 -4.75 10.04 -3.58
N PHE A 35 -5.34 8.91 -3.17
CA PHE A 35 -6.38 8.88 -2.13
C PHE A 35 -5.88 9.51 -0.83
N SER A 36 -4.67 9.16 -0.36
CA SER A 36 -4.12 9.64 0.91
C SER A 36 -3.99 11.17 0.95
N VAL A 37 -3.59 11.79 -0.15
CA VAL A 37 -3.55 13.26 -0.28
C VAL A 37 -4.96 13.84 -0.25
N ALA A 38 -5.86 13.31 -1.08
CA ALA A 38 -7.20 13.87 -1.22
C ALA A 38 -7.99 13.82 0.09
N ILE A 39 -7.92 12.72 0.83
CA ILE A 39 -8.62 12.57 2.10
C ILE A 39 -8.07 13.53 3.17
N SER A 40 -6.75 13.74 3.18
CA SER A 40 -6.10 14.68 4.09
C SER A 40 -6.55 16.12 3.82
N TRP A 41 -6.59 16.54 2.56
CA TRP A 41 -7.09 17.85 2.17
C TRP A 41 -8.59 18.01 2.45
N GLN A 42 -9.42 17.02 2.16
CA GLN A 42 -10.87 17.09 2.39
C GLN A 42 -11.19 17.19 3.88
N ILE A 43 -10.57 16.38 4.73
CA ILE A 43 -10.79 16.43 6.18
C ILE A 43 -10.35 17.79 6.75
N TYR A 44 -9.22 18.32 6.25
CA TYR A 44 -8.74 19.62 6.68
C TYR A 44 -9.65 20.75 6.21
N ALA A 45 -10.17 20.67 4.98
CA ALA A 45 -11.16 21.62 4.46
C ALA A 45 -12.47 21.64 5.25
N LEU A 46 -12.92 20.46 5.73
CA LEU A 46 -14.16 20.33 6.51
C LEU A 46 -14.00 20.75 7.98
N THR A 47 -12.82 20.57 8.57
CA THR A 47 -12.67 20.70 10.03
C THR A 47 -11.78 21.86 10.44
N ASN A 48 -10.88 22.34 9.57
CA ASN A 48 -9.78 23.27 9.87
C ASN A 48 -9.00 22.87 11.15
N SER A 49 -8.88 21.56 11.43
CA SER A 49 -8.33 21.02 12.66
C SER A 49 -7.11 20.13 12.37
N ALA A 50 -5.95 20.51 12.95
CA ALA A 50 -4.73 19.69 12.93
C ALA A 50 -4.96 18.34 13.63
N MET A 51 -5.79 18.31 14.69
CA MET A 51 -6.14 17.06 15.37
C MET A 51 -6.91 16.11 14.46
N ALA A 52 -7.88 16.62 13.68
CA ALA A 52 -8.64 15.80 12.73
C ALA A 52 -7.75 15.21 11.64
N LEU A 53 -6.73 15.96 11.20
CA LEU A 53 -5.73 15.50 10.24
C LEU A 53 -4.79 14.45 10.86
N GLY A 54 -4.36 14.65 12.10
CA GLY A 54 -3.58 13.65 12.85
C GLY A 54 -4.34 12.33 13.02
N MET A 55 -5.67 12.38 13.19
CA MET A 55 -6.52 11.18 13.25
C MET A 55 -6.49 10.39 11.94
N ILE A 56 -6.38 11.02 10.77
CA ILE A 56 -6.19 10.30 9.49
C ILE A 56 -4.91 9.48 9.54
N GLY A 57 -3.79 10.10 9.96
CA GLY A 57 -2.52 9.37 10.12
C GLY A 57 -2.64 8.20 11.09
N LEU A 58 -3.31 8.40 12.23
CA LEU A 58 -3.55 7.34 13.21
C LEU A 58 -4.41 6.21 12.63
N MET A 59 -5.50 6.54 11.91
CA MET A 59 -6.38 5.56 11.27
C MET A 59 -5.67 4.75 10.18
N GLN A 60 -4.71 5.34 9.48
CA GLN A 60 -3.88 4.63 8.50
C GLN A 60 -2.80 3.78 9.16
N PHE A 61 -2.20 4.26 10.24
CA PHE A 61 -1.09 3.60 10.91
C PHE A 61 -1.54 2.44 11.83
N LEU A 62 -2.60 2.65 12.61
CA LEU A 62 -3.05 1.70 13.63
C LEU A 62 -3.32 0.29 13.08
N PRO A 63 -4.07 0.11 11.96
CA PRO A 63 -4.28 -1.23 11.39
C PRO A 63 -2.99 -1.89 10.92
N SER A 64 -2.04 -1.12 10.36
CA SER A 64 -0.77 -1.69 9.86
C SER A 64 0.06 -2.29 10.98
N VAL A 65 0.06 -1.68 12.17
CA VAL A 65 0.77 -2.19 13.35
C VAL A 65 0.01 -3.38 13.98
N LEU A 66 -1.29 -3.22 14.21
CA LEU A 66 -2.09 -4.26 14.88
C LEU A 66 -2.21 -5.54 14.04
N LEU A 67 -2.31 -5.38 12.72
CA LEU A 67 -2.47 -6.50 11.80
C LEU A 67 -1.14 -7.02 11.22
N ALA A 68 0.01 -6.43 11.54
CA ALA A 68 1.30 -6.85 10.97
C ALA A 68 1.56 -8.35 11.14
N LEU A 69 1.40 -8.87 12.37
CA LEU A 69 1.60 -10.29 12.65
C LEU A 69 0.46 -11.18 12.11
N PRO A 70 -0.83 -10.86 12.35
CA PRO A 70 -1.95 -11.63 11.78
C PRO A 70 -1.95 -11.65 10.26
N ALA A 71 -1.63 -10.54 9.60
CA ALA A 71 -1.62 -10.43 8.14
C ALA A 71 -0.55 -11.33 7.49
N GLY A 72 0.66 -11.37 8.08
CA GLY A 72 1.71 -12.30 7.65
C GLY A 72 1.26 -13.75 7.74
N HIS A 73 0.68 -14.12 8.88
CA HIS A 73 0.18 -15.47 9.10
C HIS A 73 -0.98 -15.85 8.15
N LEU A 74 -1.91 -14.93 7.90
CA LEU A 74 -2.97 -15.12 6.92
C LEU A 74 -2.41 -15.33 5.51
N ALA A 75 -1.39 -14.55 5.11
CA ALA A 75 -0.73 -14.67 3.82
C ALA A 75 -0.01 -16.03 3.65
N ASP A 76 0.40 -16.67 4.75
CA ASP A 76 1.02 -18.00 4.72
C ASP A 76 -0.01 -19.12 4.70
N GLN A 77 -1.16 -18.95 5.35
CA GLN A 77 -2.19 -20.00 5.44
C GLN A 77 -3.19 -20.02 4.29
N TYR A 78 -3.56 -18.85 3.79
CA TYR A 78 -4.59 -18.71 2.78
C TYR A 78 -4.00 -18.43 1.39
N ASP A 79 -4.84 -18.49 0.38
CA ASP A 79 -4.49 -18.12 -0.98
C ASP A 79 -4.21 -16.61 -1.06
N ARG A 80 -2.94 -16.27 -1.27
CA ARG A 80 -2.45 -14.88 -1.33
C ARG A 80 -3.21 -14.05 -2.35
N ARG A 81 -3.52 -14.64 -3.52
CA ARG A 81 -4.29 -13.97 -4.57
C ARG A 81 -5.69 -13.63 -4.08
N ARG A 82 -6.36 -14.53 -3.34
CA ARG A 82 -7.70 -14.24 -2.79
C ARG A 82 -7.66 -13.13 -1.73
N ILE A 83 -6.63 -13.10 -0.89
CA ILE A 83 -6.45 -12.02 0.10
C ILE A 83 -6.30 -10.68 -0.62
N VAL A 84 -5.46 -10.62 -1.66
CA VAL A 84 -5.26 -9.41 -2.46
C VAL A 84 -6.56 -8.97 -3.15
N LEU A 85 -7.29 -9.90 -3.79
CA LEU A 85 -8.55 -9.59 -4.46
C LEU A 85 -9.61 -9.05 -3.50
N LEU A 86 -9.75 -9.67 -2.32
CA LEU A 86 -10.70 -9.21 -1.30
C LEU A 86 -10.30 -7.85 -0.74
N GLY A 87 -9.01 -7.65 -0.44
CA GLY A 87 -8.48 -6.35 0.01
C GLY A 87 -8.77 -5.25 -1.00
N GLN A 88 -8.40 -5.45 -2.26
CA GLN A 88 -8.63 -4.47 -3.32
C GLN A 88 -10.11 -4.21 -3.62
N LEU A 89 -10.96 -5.22 -3.48
CA LEU A 89 -12.41 -5.05 -3.61
C LEU A 89 -12.96 -4.14 -2.51
N VAL A 90 -12.51 -4.32 -1.26
CA VAL A 90 -12.89 -3.46 -0.13
C VAL A 90 -12.38 -2.03 -0.34
N GLU A 91 -11.13 -1.87 -0.77
CA GLU A 91 -10.54 -0.55 -1.06
C GLU A 91 -11.31 0.15 -2.19
N PHE A 92 -11.62 -0.55 -3.27
CA PHE A 92 -12.43 -0.03 -4.37
C PHE A 92 -13.83 0.38 -3.91
N ALA A 93 -14.53 -0.48 -3.16
CA ALA A 93 -15.86 -0.18 -2.64
C ALA A 93 -15.86 1.05 -1.71
N ALA A 94 -14.84 1.18 -0.87
CA ALA A 94 -14.66 2.34 -0.01
C ALA A 94 -14.42 3.63 -0.80
N LEU A 95 -13.62 3.57 -1.89
CA LEU A 95 -13.41 4.71 -2.78
C LEU A 95 -14.69 5.12 -3.52
N VAL A 96 -15.48 4.15 -3.97
CA VAL A 96 -16.81 4.42 -4.54
C VAL A 96 -17.72 5.09 -3.52
N ALA A 97 -17.74 4.61 -2.28
CA ALA A 97 -18.50 5.25 -1.19
C ALA A 97 -18.03 6.70 -0.95
N LEU A 98 -16.70 6.96 -0.94
CA LEU A 98 -16.16 8.32 -0.83
C LEU A 98 -16.60 9.23 -1.98
N VAL A 99 -16.62 8.74 -3.22
CA VAL A 99 -17.16 9.48 -4.37
C VAL A 99 -18.62 9.85 -4.13
N VAL A 100 -19.45 8.88 -3.75
CA VAL A 100 -20.88 9.08 -3.53
C VAL A 100 -21.12 10.09 -2.40
N LEU A 101 -20.51 9.89 -1.23
CA LEU A 101 -20.68 10.79 -0.09
C LEU A 101 -20.23 12.22 -0.41
N THR A 102 -19.17 12.38 -1.19
CA THR A 102 -18.65 13.69 -1.57
C THR A 102 -19.54 14.39 -2.60
N LEU A 103 -20.05 13.67 -3.60
CA LEU A 103 -20.97 14.22 -4.60
C LEU A 103 -22.29 14.67 -4.01
N PHE A 104 -22.85 13.90 -3.07
CA PHE A 104 -24.11 14.23 -2.40
C PHE A 104 -23.94 15.21 -1.24
N HIS A 105 -22.72 15.70 -0.97
CA HIS A 105 -22.40 16.60 0.15
C HIS A 105 -22.80 16.04 1.53
N THR A 106 -22.85 14.70 1.66
CA THR A 106 -23.17 14.00 2.91
C THR A 106 -21.93 13.50 3.64
N ALA A 107 -20.74 13.83 3.13
CA ALA A 107 -19.47 13.44 3.72
C ALA A 107 -19.23 14.18 5.05
N ASP A 108 -19.43 13.52 6.16
CA ASP A 108 -19.04 14.00 7.49
C ASP A 108 -17.68 13.41 7.92
N LYS A 109 -17.06 14.02 8.93
CA LYS A 109 -15.74 13.58 9.42
C LYS A 109 -15.73 12.12 9.89
N THR A 110 -16.84 11.66 10.49
CA THR A 110 -16.94 10.30 11.06
C THR A 110 -17.02 9.25 9.97
N ALA A 111 -17.80 9.48 8.91
CA ALA A 111 -17.87 8.62 7.76
C ALA A 111 -16.53 8.55 7.04
N LEU A 112 -15.84 9.69 6.86
CA LEU A 112 -14.52 9.74 6.25
C LEU A 112 -13.49 8.93 7.05
N TRP A 113 -13.45 9.09 8.38
CA TRP A 113 -12.57 8.31 9.24
C TRP A 113 -12.85 6.81 9.18
N GLY A 114 -14.13 6.42 9.17
CA GLY A 114 -14.53 5.01 9.04
C GLY A 114 -14.05 4.38 7.74
N LEU A 115 -14.20 5.09 6.62
CA LEU A 115 -13.75 4.62 5.30
C LEU A 115 -12.22 4.57 5.20
N VAL A 116 -11.52 5.56 5.76
CA VAL A 116 -10.04 5.54 5.86
C VAL A 116 -9.56 4.34 6.65
N PHE A 117 -10.17 4.08 7.81
CA PHE A 117 -9.83 2.92 8.64
C PHE A 117 -10.09 1.61 7.90
N MET A 118 -11.21 1.48 7.19
CA MET A 118 -11.54 0.30 6.39
C MET A 118 -10.52 0.06 5.28
N ILE A 119 -10.13 1.11 4.54
CA ILE A 119 -9.06 1.04 3.52
C ILE A 119 -7.73 0.63 4.16
N ALA A 120 -7.39 1.18 5.32
CA ALA A 120 -6.15 0.86 6.02
C ALA A 120 -6.09 -0.59 6.51
N VAL A 121 -7.20 -1.14 7.01
CA VAL A 121 -7.34 -2.57 7.37
C VAL A 121 -7.13 -3.45 6.14
N ALA A 122 -7.82 -3.14 5.03
CA ALA A 122 -7.68 -3.89 3.77
C ALA A 122 -6.24 -3.86 3.28
N LYS A 123 -5.60 -2.70 3.30
CA LYS A 123 -4.19 -2.50 2.90
C LYS A 123 -3.21 -3.25 3.77
N ALA A 124 -3.42 -3.27 5.09
CA ALA A 124 -2.58 -4.00 6.03
C ALA A 124 -2.60 -5.52 5.79
N LEU A 125 -3.72 -6.07 5.33
CA LEU A 125 -3.85 -7.48 4.96
C LEU A 125 -3.31 -7.76 3.54
N GLU A 126 -3.53 -6.84 2.59
CA GLU A 126 -3.11 -6.98 1.19
C GLU A 126 -1.58 -6.98 1.06
N TRP A 127 -0.89 -6.05 1.75
CA TRP A 127 0.54 -5.77 1.57
C TRP A 127 1.45 -7.01 1.73
N PRO A 128 1.36 -7.82 2.81
CA PRO A 128 2.19 -9.01 2.96
C PRO A 128 1.86 -10.08 1.91
N ALA A 129 0.57 -10.27 1.60
CA ALA A 129 0.13 -11.21 0.58
C ALA A 129 0.70 -10.86 -0.80
N MET A 130 0.58 -9.59 -1.20
CA MET A 130 1.10 -9.07 -2.47
C MET A 130 2.63 -9.20 -2.56
N SER A 131 3.36 -8.86 -1.47
CA SER A 131 4.82 -8.94 -1.43
C SER A 131 5.34 -10.37 -1.52
N SER A 132 4.62 -11.32 -0.92
CA SER A 132 5.00 -12.73 -0.93
C SER A 132 4.63 -13.47 -2.24
N MET A 133 3.85 -12.86 -3.15
CA MET A 133 3.57 -13.42 -4.47
C MET A 133 4.75 -13.29 -5.43
N LEU A 134 5.51 -12.20 -5.36
CA LEU A 134 6.57 -11.88 -6.34
C LEU A 134 7.59 -13.00 -6.58
N PRO A 135 8.16 -13.67 -5.54
CA PRO A 135 9.14 -14.74 -5.76
C PRO A 135 8.61 -15.95 -6.53
N SER A 136 7.29 -16.17 -6.53
CA SER A 136 6.66 -17.29 -7.24
C SER A 136 6.28 -16.97 -8.69
N LEU A 137 6.42 -15.71 -9.12
CA LEU A 137 6.04 -15.25 -10.46
C LEU A 137 7.21 -15.20 -11.45
N VAL A 138 8.44 -15.31 -10.95
CA VAL A 138 9.67 -15.23 -11.77
C VAL A 138 10.67 -16.30 -11.36
N PRO A 139 11.51 -16.78 -12.30
CA PRO A 139 12.62 -17.67 -11.99
C PRO A 139 13.62 -17.02 -11.01
N PRO A 140 14.32 -17.84 -10.19
CA PRO A 140 15.33 -17.32 -9.24
C PRO A 140 16.43 -16.48 -9.91
N SER A 141 16.78 -16.78 -11.15
CA SER A 141 17.83 -16.07 -11.93
C SER A 141 17.54 -14.58 -12.14
N ILE A 142 16.27 -14.19 -12.24
CA ILE A 142 15.84 -12.80 -12.48
C ILE A 142 15.11 -12.18 -11.29
N LEU A 143 15.00 -12.88 -10.16
CA LEU A 143 14.25 -12.43 -8.99
C LEU A 143 14.76 -11.10 -8.44
N ALA A 144 16.08 -10.92 -8.31
CA ALA A 144 16.66 -9.67 -7.83
C ALA A 144 16.27 -8.47 -8.70
N ARG A 145 16.29 -8.66 -10.03
CA ARG A 145 15.89 -7.63 -11.00
C ARG A 145 14.38 -7.34 -10.93
N ALA A 146 13.56 -8.38 -10.73
CA ALA A 146 12.12 -8.22 -10.52
C ALA A 146 11.80 -7.45 -9.24
N MET A 147 12.52 -7.72 -8.14
CA MET A 147 12.38 -6.98 -6.89
C MET A 147 12.78 -5.50 -7.05
N ALA A 148 13.90 -5.23 -7.74
CA ALA A 148 14.33 -3.87 -8.03
C ALA A 148 13.27 -3.12 -8.87
N MET A 149 12.74 -3.73 -9.93
CA MET A 149 11.70 -3.13 -10.77
C MET A 149 10.41 -2.87 -9.99
N ASN A 150 10.04 -3.79 -9.09
CA ASN A 150 8.90 -3.61 -8.20
C ASN A 150 9.10 -2.43 -7.24
N SER A 151 10.30 -2.24 -6.71
CA SER A 151 10.64 -1.08 -5.87
C SER A 151 10.56 0.23 -6.65
N VAL A 152 11.02 0.25 -7.92
CA VAL A 152 10.89 1.44 -8.79
C VAL A 152 9.43 1.84 -8.98
N GLY A 153 8.53 0.88 -9.27
CA GLY A 153 7.10 1.16 -9.40
C GLY A 153 6.49 1.73 -8.13
N GLY A 154 6.84 1.16 -6.97
CA GLY A 154 6.39 1.65 -5.66
C GLY A 154 6.90 3.07 -5.36
N GLN A 155 8.20 3.34 -5.57
CA GLN A 155 8.77 4.68 -5.33
C GLN A 155 8.23 5.71 -6.30
N ALA A 156 8.00 5.36 -7.56
CA ALA A 156 7.34 6.25 -8.52
C ALA A 156 5.94 6.66 -8.02
N ALA A 157 5.17 5.71 -7.47
CA ALA A 157 3.86 6.02 -6.89
C ALA A 157 3.96 6.95 -5.67
N VAL A 158 4.96 6.76 -4.80
CA VAL A 158 5.17 7.61 -3.60
C VAL A 158 5.54 9.04 -3.98
N ILE A 159 6.32 9.23 -5.05
CA ILE A 159 6.79 10.57 -5.48
C ILE A 159 5.74 11.26 -6.35
N VAL A 160 5.23 10.56 -7.37
CA VAL A 160 4.37 11.15 -8.40
C VAL A 160 2.89 11.11 -8.00
N GLY A 161 2.48 10.09 -7.23
CA GLY A 161 1.10 9.92 -6.80
C GLY A 161 0.50 11.12 -6.06
N PRO A 162 1.19 11.65 -5.01
CA PRO A 162 0.73 12.84 -4.30
C PRO A 162 0.59 14.06 -5.22
N THR A 163 1.52 14.27 -6.14
CA THR A 163 1.48 15.39 -7.10
C THR A 163 0.25 15.27 -8.01
N ILE A 164 0.02 14.10 -8.59
CA ILE A 164 -1.18 13.87 -9.42
C ILE A 164 -2.45 14.03 -8.58
N GLY A 165 -2.47 13.47 -7.36
CA GLY A 165 -3.59 13.60 -6.43
C GLY A 165 -3.91 15.06 -6.09
N GLY A 166 -2.88 15.86 -5.80
CA GLY A 166 -3.03 17.29 -5.53
C GLY A 166 -3.56 18.08 -6.73
N LEU A 167 -3.03 17.83 -7.93
CA LEU A 167 -3.51 18.47 -9.16
C LEU A 167 -4.97 18.11 -9.47
N LEU A 168 -5.33 16.83 -9.35
CA LEU A 168 -6.71 16.38 -9.57
C LEU A 168 -7.67 16.92 -8.50
N TYR A 169 -7.18 17.19 -7.30
CA TYR A 169 -7.99 17.73 -6.21
C TYR A 169 -8.56 19.12 -6.52
N VAL A 170 -7.94 19.89 -7.41
CA VAL A 170 -8.45 21.17 -7.90
C VAL A 170 -9.82 21.02 -8.56
N ALA A 171 -10.07 19.88 -9.24
CA ALA A 171 -11.37 19.54 -9.82
C ALA A 171 -12.36 18.96 -8.79
N GLY A 172 -11.93 18.79 -7.53
CA GLY A 172 -12.71 18.28 -6.42
C GLY A 172 -12.27 16.92 -5.91
N PRO A 173 -12.48 16.61 -4.62
CA PRO A 173 -12.03 15.37 -4.00
C PRO A 173 -12.67 14.13 -4.66
N HIS A 174 -13.92 14.21 -5.12
CA HIS A 174 -14.62 13.14 -5.82
C HIS A 174 -13.90 12.67 -7.09
N VAL A 175 -13.22 13.58 -7.80
CA VAL A 175 -12.42 13.23 -8.99
C VAL A 175 -11.23 12.38 -8.60
N VAL A 176 -10.52 12.76 -7.53
CA VAL A 176 -9.37 11.99 -7.03
C VAL A 176 -9.78 10.58 -6.59
N TYR A 177 -10.88 10.49 -5.83
CA TYR A 177 -11.41 9.19 -5.40
C TYR A 177 -11.85 8.33 -6.58
N GLY A 178 -12.48 8.93 -7.60
CA GLY A 178 -12.87 8.24 -8.83
C GLY A 178 -11.67 7.69 -9.59
N VAL A 179 -10.64 8.52 -9.79
CA VAL A 179 -9.38 8.11 -10.46
C VAL A 179 -8.66 7.05 -9.62
N SER A 180 -8.56 7.22 -8.30
CA SER A 180 -7.99 6.20 -7.41
C SER A 180 -8.76 4.88 -7.51
N GLY A 181 -10.10 4.93 -7.52
CA GLY A 181 -10.96 3.77 -7.72
C GLY A 181 -10.71 3.07 -9.06
N LEU A 182 -10.52 3.84 -10.14
CA LEU A 182 -10.16 3.28 -11.45
C LEU A 182 -8.82 2.53 -11.39
N PHE A 183 -7.80 3.08 -10.72
CA PHE A 183 -6.51 2.41 -10.54
C PHE A 183 -6.66 1.10 -9.75
N TYR A 184 -7.50 1.06 -8.70
CA TYR A 184 -7.82 -0.16 -7.97
C TYR A 184 -8.59 -1.17 -8.81
N LEU A 185 -9.53 -0.72 -9.65
CA LEU A 185 -10.28 -1.58 -10.57
C LEU A 185 -9.35 -2.22 -11.62
N ILE A 186 -8.41 -1.44 -12.17
CA ILE A 186 -7.37 -1.96 -13.07
C ILE A 186 -6.51 -3.00 -12.34
N SER A 187 -6.06 -2.70 -11.13
CA SER A 187 -5.28 -3.62 -10.31
C SER A 187 -6.05 -4.91 -10.03
N LEU A 188 -7.29 -4.80 -9.56
CA LEU A 188 -8.19 -5.92 -9.28
C LEU A 188 -8.36 -6.83 -10.51
N THR A 189 -8.58 -6.22 -11.69
CA THR A 189 -8.73 -6.95 -12.96
C THR A 189 -7.44 -7.68 -13.31
N LEU A 190 -6.29 -7.01 -13.24
CA LEU A 190 -5.00 -7.63 -13.53
C LEU A 190 -4.69 -8.78 -12.57
N VAL A 191 -4.92 -8.61 -11.26
CA VAL A 191 -4.73 -9.69 -10.27
C VAL A 191 -5.71 -10.84 -10.51
N SER A 192 -6.96 -10.56 -10.93
CA SER A 192 -7.95 -11.59 -11.24
C SER A 192 -7.60 -12.42 -12.48
N LEU A 193 -6.78 -11.88 -13.38
CA LEU A 193 -6.30 -12.57 -14.59
C LEU A 193 -4.97 -13.30 -14.35
N LEU A 194 -4.28 -13.06 -13.23
CA LEU A 194 -3.02 -13.72 -12.93
C LEU A 194 -3.22 -15.23 -12.77
N ARG A 195 -2.46 -16.00 -13.52
CA ARG A 195 -2.29 -17.43 -13.27
C ARG A 195 -1.27 -17.60 -12.14
N TYR A 196 -1.76 -17.73 -10.92
CA TYR A 196 -0.96 -17.91 -9.73
C TYR A 196 -1.09 -19.35 -9.25
N GLU A 197 0.00 -20.12 -9.37
CA GLU A 197 0.07 -21.44 -8.77
C GLU A 197 0.45 -21.29 -7.30
N ARG A 198 -0.41 -21.81 -6.43
CA ARG A 198 -0.19 -21.77 -5.00
C ARG A 198 1.05 -22.60 -4.65
N PRO A 199 2.12 -22.02 -4.09
CA PRO A 199 3.22 -22.81 -3.56
C PRO A 199 2.68 -23.78 -2.49
N VAL A 200 3.08 -25.05 -2.56
CA VAL A 200 2.75 -26.03 -1.54
C VAL A 200 3.52 -25.65 -0.28
N GLN A 201 2.87 -24.94 0.62
CA GLN A 201 3.44 -24.63 1.93
C GLN A 201 2.93 -25.63 2.95
N THR A 202 3.83 -26.17 3.74
CA THR A 202 3.47 -26.92 4.96
C THR A 202 2.77 -25.97 5.92
N ARG A 203 1.47 -26.19 6.11
CA ARG A 203 0.67 -25.38 7.05
C ARG A 203 1.24 -25.58 8.46
N LEU A 204 1.94 -24.59 8.96
CA LEU A 204 2.34 -24.58 10.36
C LEU A 204 1.12 -24.18 11.20
N PRO A 205 0.80 -24.94 12.25
CA PRO A 205 -0.31 -24.59 13.12
C PRO A 205 -0.07 -23.22 13.76
N MET A 206 -1.15 -22.46 13.91
CA MET A 206 -1.14 -21.17 14.57
C MET A 206 -0.78 -21.38 16.06
N ASN A 207 0.48 -21.16 16.38
CA ASN A 207 0.95 -21.18 17.74
C ASN A 207 1.44 -19.79 18.11
N MET A 208 0.97 -19.24 19.23
CA MET A 208 1.42 -17.93 19.76
C MET A 208 2.95 -17.86 19.84
N LYS A 209 3.60 -18.98 20.11
CA LYS A 209 5.07 -19.09 20.14
C LYS A 209 5.71 -18.78 18.77
N ASN A 210 5.07 -19.19 17.67
CA ASN A 210 5.54 -18.92 16.31
C ASN A 210 5.26 -17.46 15.87
N LEU A 211 4.15 -16.87 16.34
CA LEU A 211 3.82 -15.47 16.11
C LEU A 211 4.87 -14.52 16.73
N PHE A 212 5.33 -14.83 17.93
CA PHE A 212 6.31 -14.02 18.66
C PHE A 212 7.77 -14.43 18.39
N ALA A 213 8.00 -15.51 17.63
CA ALA A 213 9.35 -15.96 17.29
C ALA A 213 10.17 -14.88 16.56
N GLY A 214 9.52 -14.09 15.67
CA GLY A 214 10.16 -12.96 15.00
C GLY A 214 10.62 -11.86 15.99
N ILE A 215 9.79 -11.55 16.98
CA ILE A 215 10.15 -10.54 18.02
C ILE A 215 11.29 -11.07 18.88
N HIS A 216 11.25 -12.36 19.24
CA HIS A 216 12.33 -12.99 20.01
C HIS A 216 13.65 -12.97 19.25
N PHE A 217 13.62 -13.32 17.96
CA PHE A 217 14.79 -13.27 17.08
C PHE A 217 15.41 -11.86 16.98
N ILE A 218 14.56 -10.81 16.84
CA ILE A 218 15.02 -9.42 16.77
C ILE A 218 15.66 -9.01 18.10
N ARG A 219 15.09 -9.41 19.25
CA ARG A 219 15.63 -9.09 20.57
C ARG A 219 16.95 -9.78 20.85
N GLU A 220 17.17 -10.99 20.35
CA GLU A 220 18.43 -11.71 20.48
C GLU A 220 19.56 -11.11 19.60
N ARG A 221 19.21 -10.52 18.45
CA ARG A 221 20.16 -9.92 17.50
C ARG A 221 20.25 -8.41 17.72
N LYS A 222 21.18 -7.98 18.56
CA LYS A 222 21.40 -6.55 18.92
C LYS A 222 21.66 -5.67 17.69
N ASP A 223 22.36 -6.21 16.66
CA ASP A 223 22.64 -5.50 15.40
C ASP A 223 21.35 -5.20 14.65
N VAL A 224 20.46 -6.19 14.52
CA VAL A 224 19.14 -6.06 13.87
C VAL A 224 18.25 -5.11 14.65
N LEU A 225 18.25 -5.23 15.98
CA LEU A 225 17.49 -4.33 16.86
C LEU A 225 17.97 -2.88 16.71
N GLY A 226 19.29 -2.66 16.64
CA GLY A 226 19.87 -1.34 16.44
C GLY A 226 19.43 -0.68 15.13
N VAL A 227 19.51 -1.41 14.03
CA VAL A 227 19.09 -0.91 12.69
C VAL A 227 17.59 -0.59 12.66
N ILE A 228 16.73 -1.50 13.17
CA ILE A 228 15.28 -1.29 13.21
C ILE A 228 14.92 -0.11 14.13
N SER A 229 15.60 0.02 15.28
CA SER A 229 15.36 1.15 16.20
C SER A 229 15.73 2.49 15.55
N LEU A 230 16.87 2.54 14.86
CA LEU A 230 17.32 3.74 14.16
C LEU A 230 16.34 4.16 13.06
N ASP A 231 15.87 3.20 12.27
CA ASP A 231 14.86 3.42 11.23
C ASP A 231 13.54 3.92 11.83
N LEU A 232 13.11 3.32 12.94
CA LEU A 232 11.89 3.75 13.66
C LEU A 232 12.01 5.20 14.17
N PHE A 233 13.17 5.59 14.72
CA PHE A 233 13.41 6.96 15.14
C PHE A 233 13.44 7.93 13.95
N ALA A 234 14.09 7.56 12.85
CA ALA A 234 14.12 8.36 11.63
C ALA A 234 12.71 8.61 11.05
N VAL A 235 11.89 7.57 11.00
CA VAL A 235 10.49 7.65 10.55
C VAL A 235 9.64 8.47 11.52
N LEU A 236 9.81 8.29 12.84
CA LEU A 236 9.07 9.03 13.86
C LEU A 236 9.38 10.53 13.81
N LEU A 237 10.65 10.90 13.62
CA LEU A 237 11.07 12.29 13.53
C LEU A 237 10.79 12.91 12.15
N GLY A 238 10.80 12.10 11.08
CA GLY A 238 10.50 12.53 9.70
C GLY A 238 9.02 12.47 9.32
N GLY A 239 8.15 11.90 10.16
CA GLY A 239 6.76 11.55 9.83
C GLY A 239 5.76 12.72 9.74
N ALA A 240 6.21 13.93 9.45
CA ALA A 240 5.33 15.11 9.31
C ALA A 240 4.46 15.13 8.03
N THR A 241 4.51 14.09 7.20
CA THR A 241 3.77 14.03 5.93
C THR A 241 2.26 14.18 6.08
N ALA A 242 1.68 13.73 7.19
CA ALA A 242 0.26 13.91 7.50
C ALA A 242 -0.12 15.39 7.69
N LEU A 243 0.83 16.24 8.06
CA LEU A 243 0.61 17.66 8.31
C LEU A 243 0.89 18.55 7.10
N LEU A 244 1.30 17.99 5.96
CA LEU A 244 1.59 18.75 4.74
C LEU A 244 0.46 19.70 4.30
N PRO A 245 -0.85 19.36 4.39
CA PRO A 245 -1.93 20.28 4.07
C PRO A 245 -1.92 21.55 4.92
N ILE A 246 -1.57 21.47 6.21
CA ILE A 246 -1.44 22.62 7.10
C ILE A 246 -0.29 23.52 6.65
N PHE A 247 0.90 22.94 6.40
CA PHE A 247 2.05 23.69 5.91
C PHE A 247 1.75 24.41 4.60
N ALA A 248 1.11 23.73 3.65
CA ALA A 248 0.76 24.31 2.37
C ALA A 248 -0.25 25.46 2.50
N LYS A 249 -1.35 25.24 3.25
CA LYS A 249 -2.46 26.19 3.36
C LYS A 249 -2.13 27.36 4.29
N ASP A 250 -1.63 27.08 5.49
CA ASP A 250 -1.54 28.09 6.57
C ASP A 250 -0.17 28.80 6.62
N ILE A 251 0.89 28.15 6.16
CA ILE A 251 2.25 28.72 6.20
C ILE A 251 2.66 29.22 4.83
N LEU A 252 2.48 28.39 3.77
CA LEU A 252 2.88 28.76 2.42
C LEU A 252 1.77 29.49 1.63
N HIS A 253 0.55 29.53 2.15
CA HIS A 253 -0.64 30.11 1.50
C HIS A 253 -0.85 29.58 0.08
N THR A 254 -0.56 28.29 -0.15
CA THR A 254 -0.69 27.61 -1.45
C THR A 254 -1.80 26.55 -1.41
N GLY A 255 -2.20 26.08 -2.60
CA GLY A 255 -3.18 25.02 -2.74
C GLY A 255 -2.56 23.62 -2.73
N PRO A 256 -3.37 22.58 -3.05
CA PRO A 256 -2.94 21.18 -3.10
C PRO A 256 -2.01 20.83 -4.28
N TRP A 257 -1.73 21.80 -5.17
CA TRP A 257 -0.86 21.62 -6.34
C TRP A 257 0.60 21.80 -6.05
#